data_c8a0332cdb89f81f0e9a8a0ba64064d7
#
_entry.id   c8a0332cdb89f81f0e9a8a0ba64064d7
#
_cell.length_a   1.000
_cell.length_b   1.000
_cell.length_c   1.000
_cell.angle_alpha   90.00
_cell.angle_beta   90.00
_cell.angle_gamma   90.00
#
_symmetry.space_group_name_H-M   'P 1'
#
loop_
_entity.id
_entity.type
_entity.pdbx_description
1 polymer ?
#
loop_
_entity_poly.entity_id
_entity_poly.type
_entity_poly.pdbx_seq_one_letter_code
_entity_poly.pdbx_strand_id
1 'polypeptide(L)'
;MAKWIPLWLHKLSSPPVFYGFAGKLRPWAITLAILLGMAALYGGLVLAPPDYQQGDDYRIIFIHVPCAWMSLFIYGVMGIAAFIALVWRIKLAEVVAMASAPIGASFTFITLVTGSLWGERMWGTWWTWDARLTSELVLLFL
;
A
#
# COMPACT_ATOMS: atom_id res chain seq x y z
N MET A 1 12.67 -30.98 -1.39
CA MET A 1 12.73 -29.97 -0.30
C MET A 1 14.11 -29.38 -0.26
N ALA A 2 14.25 -28.06 -0.37
CA ALA A 2 15.55 -27.41 -0.39
C ALA A 2 16.24 -27.53 0.97
N LYS A 3 17.30 -28.33 1.05
CA LYS A 3 18.10 -28.60 2.26
C LYS A 3 18.78 -27.36 2.88
N TRP A 4 18.63 -26.19 2.24
CA TRP A 4 19.29 -24.94 2.61
C TRP A 4 18.46 -23.98 3.48
N ILE A 5 17.19 -24.30 3.71
CA ILE A 5 16.32 -23.43 4.51
C ILE A 5 16.33 -23.92 5.96
N PRO A 6 16.70 -23.08 6.94
CA PRO A 6 16.69 -23.44 8.35
C PRO A 6 15.30 -23.90 8.82
N LEU A 7 15.27 -24.88 9.73
CA LEU A 7 14.01 -25.48 10.24
C LEU A 7 13.02 -24.45 10.83
N TRP A 8 13.51 -23.37 11.43
CA TRP A 8 12.67 -22.30 11.96
C TRP A 8 11.96 -21.50 10.86
N LEU A 9 12.63 -21.27 9.73
CA LEU A 9 12.02 -20.63 8.55
C LEU A 9 10.95 -21.55 7.94
N HIS A 10 11.17 -22.85 7.88
CA HIS A 10 10.13 -23.81 7.45
C HIS A 10 8.90 -23.80 8.36
N LYS A 11 9.08 -23.66 9.67
CA LYS A 11 7.96 -23.56 10.61
C LYS A 11 7.18 -22.24 10.39
N LEU A 12 7.88 -21.11 10.27
CA LEU A 12 7.26 -19.80 10.05
C LEU A 12 6.60 -19.67 8.67
N SER A 13 7.10 -20.37 7.65
CA SER A 13 6.50 -20.41 6.31
C SER A 13 5.25 -21.29 6.21
N SER A 14 4.87 -21.97 7.30
CA SER A 14 3.63 -22.72 7.40
C SER A 14 2.45 -21.77 7.68
N PRO A 15 1.40 -21.73 6.83
CA PRO A 15 0.24 -20.87 7.05
C PRO A 15 -0.40 -20.99 8.44
N PRO A 16 -0.63 -22.18 9.01
CA PRO A 16 -1.25 -22.29 10.33
C PRO A 16 -0.42 -21.65 11.45
N VAL A 17 0.91 -21.79 11.42
CA VAL A 17 1.81 -21.20 12.41
C VAL A 17 1.81 -19.66 12.26
N PHE A 18 1.90 -19.18 11.02
CA PHE A 18 1.83 -17.76 10.72
C PHE A 18 0.50 -17.14 11.17
N TYR A 19 -0.64 -17.78 10.90
CA TYR A 19 -1.95 -17.29 11.35
C TYR A 19 -2.05 -17.19 12.87
N GLY A 20 -1.50 -18.15 13.60
CA GLY A 20 -1.47 -18.10 15.07
C GLY A 20 -0.67 -16.91 15.60
N PHE A 21 0.47 -16.60 14.99
CA PHE A 21 1.30 -15.45 15.34
C PHE A 21 0.65 -14.13 14.91
N ALA A 22 0.22 -14.04 13.66
CA ALA A 22 -0.41 -12.84 13.09
C ALA A 22 -1.71 -12.48 13.83
N GLY A 23 -2.50 -13.48 14.24
CA GLY A 23 -3.70 -13.28 15.04
C GLY A 23 -3.45 -12.56 16.36
N LYS A 24 -2.32 -12.81 17.02
CA LYS A 24 -1.92 -12.13 18.27
C LYS A 24 -1.47 -10.69 18.02
N LEU A 25 -0.80 -10.43 16.90
CA LEU A 25 -0.31 -9.09 16.54
C LEU A 25 -1.38 -8.20 15.92
N ARG A 26 -2.36 -8.79 15.25
CA ARG A 26 -3.41 -8.07 14.50
C ARG A 26 -4.12 -6.97 15.31
N PRO A 27 -4.63 -7.20 16.54
CA PRO A 27 -5.33 -6.15 17.28
C PRO A 27 -4.41 -4.97 17.59
N TRP A 28 -3.15 -5.21 17.96
CA TRP A 28 -2.17 -4.16 18.21
C TRP A 28 -1.84 -3.36 16.96
N ALA A 29 -1.64 -4.05 15.82
CA ALA A 29 -1.37 -3.40 14.55
C ALA A 29 -2.56 -2.52 14.10
N ILE A 30 -3.79 -3.01 14.25
CA ILE A 30 -5.01 -2.25 13.92
C ILE A 30 -5.14 -1.03 14.83
N THR A 31 -4.97 -1.18 16.14
CA THR A 31 -5.06 -0.06 17.08
C THR A 31 -4.03 1.01 16.76
N LEU A 32 -2.77 0.61 16.54
CA LEU A 32 -1.71 1.54 16.18
C LEU A 32 -1.98 2.24 14.85
N ALA A 33 -2.43 1.51 13.83
CA ALA A 33 -2.79 2.08 12.53
C ALA A 33 -3.91 3.12 12.64
N ILE A 34 -4.95 2.85 13.45
CA ILE A 34 -6.05 3.79 13.68
C ILE A 34 -5.53 5.04 14.40
N LEU A 35 -4.76 4.90 15.47
CA LEU A 35 -4.25 6.04 16.24
C LEU A 35 -3.31 6.91 15.39
N LEU A 36 -2.36 6.31 14.69
CA LEU A 36 -1.44 7.03 13.81
C LEU A 36 -2.18 7.65 12.61
N GLY A 37 -3.13 6.95 12.03
CA GLY A 37 -3.97 7.45 10.94
C GLY A 37 -4.79 8.67 11.35
N MET A 38 -5.45 8.62 12.52
CA MET A 38 -6.18 9.77 13.06
C MET A 38 -5.26 10.96 13.34
N ALA A 39 -4.10 10.71 13.95
CA ALA A 39 -3.12 11.77 14.23
C ALA A 39 -2.60 12.39 12.93
N ALA A 40 -2.28 11.58 11.91
CA ALA A 40 -1.80 12.06 10.61
C ALA A 40 -2.88 12.87 9.86
N LEU A 41 -4.12 12.39 9.84
CA LEU A 41 -5.23 13.11 9.22
C LEU A 41 -5.53 14.41 9.95
N TYR A 42 -5.59 14.41 11.27
CA TYR A 42 -5.80 15.63 12.05
C TYR A 42 -4.64 16.62 11.85
N GLY A 43 -3.40 16.15 11.94
CA GLY A 43 -2.22 16.98 11.72
C GLY A 43 -2.16 17.57 10.30
N GLY A 44 -2.41 16.75 9.28
CA GLY A 44 -2.36 17.17 7.89
C GLY A 44 -3.54 18.02 7.43
N LEU A 45 -4.76 17.62 7.79
CA LEU A 45 -5.97 18.28 7.28
C LEU A 45 -6.42 19.48 8.13
N VAL A 46 -6.04 19.54 9.42
CA VAL A 46 -6.52 20.57 10.34
C VAL A 46 -5.40 21.49 10.82
N LEU A 47 -4.26 20.93 11.29
CA LEU A 47 -3.22 21.72 11.93
C LEU A 47 -2.18 22.29 10.94
N ALA A 48 -1.94 21.65 9.80
CA ALA A 48 -0.96 22.12 8.85
C ALA A 48 -1.35 23.52 8.31
N PRO A 49 -0.41 24.49 8.29
CA PRO A 49 -0.69 25.82 7.73
C PRO A 49 -0.95 25.72 6.22
N PRO A 50 -1.75 26.62 5.62
CA PRO A 50 -1.95 26.65 4.18
C PRO A 50 -0.62 26.90 3.44
N ASP A 51 -0.48 26.29 2.25
CA ASP A 51 0.68 26.52 1.39
C ASP A 51 0.61 27.91 0.73
N TYR A 52 1.76 28.51 0.50
CA TYR A 52 1.81 29.88 -0.05
C TYR A 52 1.39 29.98 -1.53
N GLN A 53 1.45 28.88 -2.29
CA GLN A 53 1.03 28.82 -3.71
C GLN A 53 -0.32 28.14 -3.91
N GLN A 54 -0.56 27.05 -3.17
CA GLN A 54 -1.71 26.17 -3.37
C GLN A 54 -2.83 26.41 -2.35
N GLY A 55 -2.59 27.25 -1.34
CA GLY A 55 -3.56 27.47 -0.28
C GLY A 55 -3.89 26.18 0.49
N ASP A 56 -5.16 25.90 0.72
CA ASP A 56 -5.63 24.70 1.40
C ASP A 56 -5.69 23.46 0.49
N ASP A 57 -5.67 23.64 -0.84
CA ASP A 57 -5.75 22.53 -1.79
C ASP A 57 -4.54 21.59 -1.70
N TYR A 58 -3.39 22.08 -1.20
CA TYR A 58 -2.20 21.24 -0.99
C TYR A 58 -2.42 20.14 0.04
N ARG A 59 -3.40 20.26 0.95
CA ARG A 59 -3.66 19.28 2.02
C ARG A 59 -3.94 17.86 1.49
N ILE A 60 -4.32 17.74 0.24
CA ILE A 60 -4.51 16.45 -0.44
C ILE A 60 -3.25 15.59 -0.44
N ILE A 61 -2.06 16.21 -0.36
CA ILE A 61 -0.76 15.50 -0.29
C ILE A 61 -0.70 14.55 0.91
N PHE A 62 -1.34 14.87 2.05
CA PHE A 62 -1.34 14.04 3.24
C PHE A 62 -2.12 12.72 3.07
N ILE A 63 -2.96 12.63 2.06
CA ILE A 63 -3.63 11.38 1.66
C ILE A 63 -2.98 10.80 0.40
N HIS A 64 -2.78 11.63 -0.63
CA HIS A 64 -2.28 11.19 -1.93
C HIS A 64 -0.89 10.57 -1.84
N VAL A 65 0.07 11.25 -1.22
CA VAL A 65 1.46 10.78 -1.19
C VAL A 65 1.63 9.47 -0.41
N PRO A 66 1.06 9.29 0.80
CA PRO A 66 1.10 8.00 1.47
C PRO A 66 0.44 6.87 0.67
N CYS A 67 -0.69 7.13 0.01
CA CYS A 67 -1.36 6.13 -0.81
C CYS A 67 -0.53 5.74 -2.04
N ALA A 68 0.09 6.70 -2.73
CA ALA A 68 0.97 6.45 -3.87
C ALA A 68 2.21 5.61 -3.46
N TRP A 69 2.82 5.91 -2.32
CA TRP A 69 3.91 5.09 -1.78
C TRP A 69 3.46 3.69 -1.41
N MET A 70 2.29 3.56 -0.78
CA MET A 70 1.75 2.25 -0.38
C MET A 70 1.32 1.41 -1.58
N SER A 71 0.82 2.00 -2.67
CA SER A 71 0.52 1.27 -3.90
C SER A 71 1.77 0.58 -4.42
N LEU A 72 2.84 1.33 -4.67
CA LEU A 72 4.12 0.79 -5.15
C LEU A 72 4.73 -0.23 -4.18
N PHE A 73 4.71 0.06 -2.88
CA PHE A 73 5.26 -0.83 -1.86
C PHE A 73 4.55 -2.18 -1.83
N ILE A 74 3.21 -2.18 -1.87
CA ILE A 74 2.41 -3.42 -1.82
C ILE A 74 2.58 -4.23 -3.09
N TYR A 75 2.66 -3.61 -4.27
CA TYR A 75 2.99 -4.32 -5.51
C TYR A 75 4.41 -4.91 -5.47
N GLY A 76 5.37 -4.19 -4.89
CA GLY A 76 6.71 -4.74 -4.64
C GLY A 76 6.67 -5.98 -3.75
N VAL A 77 5.93 -5.92 -2.64
CA VAL A 77 5.72 -7.07 -1.74
C VAL A 77 5.05 -8.23 -2.47
N MET A 78 4.00 -7.95 -3.25
CA MET A 78 3.29 -8.95 -4.04
C MET A 78 4.22 -9.63 -5.06
N GLY A 79 5.02 -8.84 -5.79
CA GLY A 79 5.99 -9.36 -6.76
C GLY A 79 7.06 -10.24 -6.11
N ILE A 80 7.63 -9.81 -4.99
CA ILE A 80 8.61 -10.60 -4.22
C ILE A 80 7.97 -11.89 -3.69
N ALA A 81 6.77 -11.80 -3.14
CA ALA A 81 6.05 -12.97 -2.62
C ALA A 81 5.71 -13.96 -3.75
N ALA A 82 5.25 -13.47 -4.90
CA ALA A 82 4.99 -14.30 -6.08
C ALA A 82 6.27 -14.98 -6.59
N PHE A 83 7.39 -14.26 -6.63
CA PHE A 83 8.69 -14.83 -6.99
C PHE A 83 9.12 -15.95 -6.03
N ILE A 84 9.00 -15.71 -4.71
CA ILE A 84 9.30 -16.71 -3.68
C ILE A 84 8.38 -17.93 -3.83
N ALA A 85 7.10 -17.73 -4.06
CA ALA A 85 6.13 -18.78 -4.26
C ALA A 85 6.47 -19.65 -5.49
N LEU A 86 6.87 -19.02 -6.59
CA LEU A 86 7.21 -19.68 -7.84
C LEU A 86 8.51 -20.49 -7.71
N VAL A 87 9.57 -19.90 -7.17
CA VAL A 87 10.91 -20.51 -7.11
C VAL A 87 11.00 -21.57 -6.03
N TRP A 88 10.53 -21.27 -4.82
CA TRP A 88 10.65 -22.18 -3.67
C TRP A 88 9.37 -22.92 -3.31
N ARG A 89 8.26 -22.66 -4.00
CA ARG A 89 6.94 -23.29 -3.77
C ARG A 89 6.47 -23.17 -2.32
N ILE A 90 6.72 -21.99 -1.72
CA ILE A 90 6.32 -21.70 -0.34
C ILE A 90 4.86 -21.24 -0.32
N LYS A 91 3.97 -22.05 0.26
CA LYS A 91 2.52 -21.79 0.29
C LYS A 91 2.15 -20.46 0.96
N LEU A 92 2.86 -20.08 2.03
CA LEU A 92 2.63 -18.80 2.69
C LEU A 92 2.90 -17.61 1.76
N ALA A 93 3.93 -17.67 0.92
CA ALA A 93 4.25 -16.62 -0.03
C ALA A 93 3.15 -16.46 -1.09
N GLU A 94 2.56 -17.56 -1.56
CA GLU A 94 1.40 -17.54 -2.45
C GLU A 94 0.20 -16.83 -1.78
N VAL A 95 -0.09 -17.17 -0.52
CA VAL A 95 -1.18 -16.53 0.25
C VAL A 95 -0.91 -15.03 0.44
N VAL A 96 0.34 -14.64 0.73
CA VAL A 96 0.73 -13.22 0.86
C VAL A 96 0.52 -12.48 -0.46
N ALA A 97 0.96 -13.04 -1.59
CA ALA A 97 0.78 -12.42 -2.89
C ALA A 97 -0.71 -12.18 -3.21
N MET A 98 -1.55 -13.20 -3.02
CA MET A 98 -2.99 -13.09 -3.24
C MET A 98 -3.67 -12.10 -2.30
N ALA A 99 -3.29 -12.07 -1.02
CA ALA A 99 -3.86 -11.16 -0.04
C ALA A 99 -3.41 -9.70 -0.26
N SER A 100 -2.26 -9.48 -0.88
CA SER A 100 -1.73 -8.15 -1.17
C SER A 100 -2.45 -7.47 -2.35
N ALA A 101 -2.97 -8.23 -3.31
CA ALA A 101 -3.60 -7.68 -4.52
C ALA A 101 -4.76 -6.71 -4.23
N PRO A 102 -5.81 -7.06 -3.45
CA PRO A 102 -6.90 -6.13 -3.17
C PRO A 102 -6.46 -4.92 -2.33
N ILE A 103 -5.43 -5.08 -1.52
CA ILE A 103 -4.88 -3.98 -0.71
C ILE A 103 -4.13 -3.00 -1.64
N GLY A 104 -3.28 -3.51 -2.53
CA GLY A 104 -2.59 -2.70 -3.54
C GLY A 104 -3.58 -1.96 -4.42
N ALA A 105 -4.57 -2.64 -4.98
CA ALA A 105 -5.63 -2.04 -5.79
C ALA A 105 -6.36 -0.91 -5.06
N SER A 106 -6.64 -1.07 -3.75
CA SER A 106 -7.31 -0.04 -2.96
C SER A 106 -6.45 1.23 -2.84
N PHE A 107 -5.16 1.11 -2.56
CA PHE A 107 -4.24 2.27 -2.50
C PHE A 107 -4.05 2.91 -3.87
N THR A 108 -3.92 2.12 -4.93
CA THR A 108 -3.84 2.60 -6.31
C THR A 108 -5.09 3.39 -6.70
N PHE A 109 -6.28 2.87 -6.37
CA PHE A 109 -7.53 3.57 -6.63
C PHE A 109 -7.61 4.92 -5.90
N ILE A 110 -7.27 4.96 -4.61
CA ILE A 110 -7.24 6.21 -3.82
C ILE A 110 -6.22 7.20 -4.42
N THR A 111 -5.05 6.71 -4.84
CA THR A 111 -4.01 7.52 -5.48
C THR A 111 -4.50 8.14 -6.77
N LEU A 112 -5.17 7.38 -7.64
CA LEU A 112 -5.73 7.88 -8.89
C LEU A 112 -6.82 8.93 -8.64
N VAL A 113 -7.76 8.66 -7.73
CA VAL A 113 -8.84 9.61 -7.40
C VAL A 113 -8.26 10.91 -6.82
N THR A 114 -7.40 10.81 -5.82
CA THR A 114 -6.81 12.01 -5.19
C THR A 114 -5.87 12.75 -6.13
N GLY A 115 -5.15 12.05 -7.00
CA GLY A 115 -4.29 12.65 -8.02
C GLY A 115 -5.09 13.40 -9.08
N SER A 116 -6.24 12.87 -9.52
CA SER A 116 -7.15 13.54 -10.45
C SER A 116 -7.77 14.79 -9.84
N LEU A 117 -8.23 14.72 -8.58
CA LEU A 117 -8.77 15.86 -7.86
C LEU A 117 -7.73 16.98 -7.70
N TRP A 118 -6.50 16.62 -7.37
CA TRP A 118 -5.41 17.58 -7.24
C TRP A 118 -5.01 18.17 -8.59
N GLY A 119 -4.98 17.35 -9.64
CA GLY A 119 -4.68 17.78 -11.01
C GLY A 119 -5.67 18.81 -11.54
N GLU A 120 -6.95 18.62 -11.28
CA GLU A 120 -7.98 19.58 -11.66
C GLU A 120 -7.76 20.94 -11.00
N ARG A 121 -7.46 20.96 -9.69
CA ARG A 121 -7.19 22.18 -8.95
C ARG A 121 -5.91 22.90 -9.38
N MET A 122 -4.85 22.16 -9.70
CA MET A 122 -3.53 22.73 -10.00
C MET A 122 -3.33 23.05 -11.47
N TRP A 123 -3.91 22.26 -12.38
CA TRP A 123 -3.64 22.33 -13.83
C TRP A 123 -4.92 22.44 -14.67
N GLY A 124 -6.10 22.49 -14.06
CA GLY A 124 -7.39 22.61 -14.75
C GLY A 124 -7.78 21.38 -15.56
N THR A 125 -7.23 20.21 -15.24
CA THR A 125 -7.57 18.95 -15.92
C THR A 125 -7.60 17.80 -14.95
N TRP A 126 -8.63 16.94 -15.08
CA TRP A 126 -8.80 15.74 -14.27
C TRP A 126 -7.83 14.64 -14.63
N TRP A 127 -7.34 14.62 -15.88
CA TRP A 127 -6.51 13.53 -16.38
C TRP A 127 -5.53 14.01 -17.44
N THR A 128 -4.30 13.54 -17.32
CA THR A 128 -3.28 13.64 -18.36
C THR A 128 -2.69 12.26 -18.62
N TRP A 129 -2.47 11.93 -19.89
CA TRP A 129 -1.83 10.65 -20.27
C TRP A 129 -0.30 10.73 -20.11
N ASP A 130 0.14 11.18 -18.95
CA ASP A 130 1.56 11.12 -18.59
C ASP A 130 1.97 9.73 -18.07
N ALA A 131 3.27 9.50 -17.96
CA ALA A 131 3.80 8.19 -17.54
C ALA A 131 3.37 7.82 -16.11
N ARG A 132 3.17 8.80 -15.21
CA ARG A 132 2.80 8.57 -13.81
C ARG A 132 1.38 8.05 -13.69
N LEU A 133 0.41 8.80 -14.21
CA LEU A 133 -1.01 8.44 -14.15
C LEU A 133 -1.29 7.17 -14.95
N THR A 134 -0.65 7.04 -16.11
CA THR A 134 -0.84 5.85 -16.96
C THR A 134 -0.27 4.58 -16.31
N SER A 135 0.93 4.65 -15.72
CA SER A 135 1.50 3.48 -15.03
C SER A 135 0.72 3.10 -13.78
N GLU A 136 0.24 4.08 -13.00
CA GLU A 136 -0.59 3.82 -11.83
C GLU A 136 -1.95 3.22 -12.23
N LEU A 137 -2.54 3.66 -13.35
CA LEU A 137 -3.76 3.06 -13.89
C LEU A 137 -3.53 1.60 -14.32
N VAL A 138 -2.39 1.30 -14.96
CA VAL A 138 -2.03 -0.09 -15.31
C VAL A 138 -1.90 -0.94 -14.06
N LEU A 139 -1.27 -0.43 -13.00
CA LEU A 139 -1.17 -1.14 -11.71
C LEU A 139 -2.52 -1.50 -11.11
N LEU A 140 -3.55 -0.69 -11.33
CA LEU A 140 -4.90 -0.99 -10.82
C LEU A 140 -5.50 -2.27 -11.42
N PHE A 141 -5.11 -2.60 -12.65
CA PHE A 141 -5.65 -3.75 -13.39
C PHE A 141 -4.73 -4.99 -13.36
N LEU A 142 -3.59 -4.93 -12.68
CA LEU A 142 -2.67 -6.06 -12.46
C LEU A 142 -2.97 -6.78 -11.16
#